data_7717f93b7a13466b24a015f7e8dc626d
#
_entry.id   7717f93b7a13466b24a015f7e8dc626d
#
_cell.length_a   1.000
_cell.length_b   1.000
_cell.length_c   1.000
_cell.angle_alpha   90.00
_cell.angle_beta   90.00
_cell.angle_gamma   90.00
#
_symmetry.space_group_name_H-M   'P 1'
#
loop_
_entity.id
_entity.type
_entity.pdbx_description
1 polymer ?
#
loop_
_entity_poly.entity_id
_entity_poly.type
_entity_poly.pdbx_seq_one_letter_code
_entity_poly.pdbx_strand_id
1 'polypeptide(L)'
;MKMKNIDSLIKKAAELKSGGLVEGQIAEELNISRETVTWLLTHAEKRDSSKGPKDISVDWSAIGKSAFRLRHISQALTDMIYRCFQDTDHGVDVVVGIALSGVSLASMVAEEIDADLAIYTPSKQRWSQDNKTKPRGNFSTNFADVTDAVCIVCLLYT
;
A
#
# COMPACT_ATOMS: atom_id res chain seq x y z
N MET A 1 2.07 -5.29 20.89
CA MET A 1 2.66 -4.67 19.70
C MET A 1 4.16 -4.95 19.74
N LYS A 2 4.69 -5.89 18.92
CA LYS A 2 6.14 -6.12 18.85
C LYS A 2 6.71 -5.02 17.96
N MET A 3 7.43 -4.07 18.54
CA MET A 3 8.28 -3.17 17.78
C MET A 3 9.23 -4.04 16.92
N LYS A 4 9.20 -3.86 15.61
CA LYS A 4 10.23 -4.46 14.74
C LYS A 4 11.56 -3.86 15.19
N ASN A 5 12.44 -4.69 15.69
CA ASN A 5 13.76 -4.25 16.14
C ASN A 5 14.52 -3.73 14.91
N ILE A 6 15.20 -2.59 15.04
CA ILE A 6 16.03 -1.99 13.97
C ILE A 6 16.98 -3.03 13.38
N ASP A 7 17.56 -3.90 14.22
CA ASP A 7 18.43 -4.98 13.76
C ASP A 7 17.74 -5.95 12.79
N SER A 8 16.43 -6.22 12.98
CA SER A 8 15.66 -7.07 12.08
C SER A 8 15.38 -6.39 10.73
N LEU A 9 15.19 -5.06 10.75
CA LEU A 9 15.01 -4.27 9.52
C LEU A 9 16.32 -4.15 8.73
N ILE A 10 17.44 -3.92 9.41
CA ILE A 10 18.77 -3.91 8.79
C ILE A 10 19.04 -5.25 8.08
N LYS A 11 18.82 -6.37 8.78
CA LYS A 11 19.04 -7.71 8.24
C LYS A 11 18.16 -7.94 7.01
N LYS A 12 16.89 -7.60 7.09
CA LYS A 12 15.94 -7.79 5.98
C LYS A 12 16.26 -6.87 4.79
N ALA A 13 16.67 -5.62 5.03
CA ALA A 13 17.12 -4.72 3.97
C ALA A 13 18.37 -5.25 3.25
N ALA A 14 19.33 -5.80 4.00
CA ALA A 14 20.53 -6.42 3.43
C ALA A 14 20.21 -7.69 2.63
N GLU A 15 19.29 -8.53 3.10
CA GLU A 15 18.80 -9.71 2.38
C GLU A 15 18.14 -9.32 1.05
N LEU A 16 17.27 -8.32 1.05
CA LEU A 16 16.61 -7.82 -0.16
C LEU A 16 17.62 -7.20 -1.14
N LYS A 17 18.63 -6.49 -0.63
CA LYS A 17 19.72 -5.93 -1.45
C LYS A 17 20.56 -7.03 -2.10
N SER A 18 20.91 -8.08 -1.36
CA SER A 18 21.64 -9.23 -1.89
C SER A 18 20.80 -10.04 -2.90
N GLY A 19 19.46 -9.99 -2.78
CA GLY A 19 18.52 -10.53 -3.74
C GLY A 19 18.38 -9.71 -5.04
N GLY A 20 19.13 -8.59 -5.18
CA GLY A 20 19.18 -7.78 -6.39
C GLY A 20 18.18 -6.60 -6.42
N LEU A 21 17.44 -6.33 -5.34
CA LEU A 21 16.50 -5.22 -5.30
C LEU A 21 17.26 -3.87 -5.18
N VAL A 22 16.74 -2.85 -5.88
CA VAL A 22 17.24 -1.48 -5.72
C VAL A 22 16.59 -0.80 -4.52
N GLU A 23 17.22 0.25 -3.99
CA GLU A 23 16.80 0.92 -2.75
C GLU A 23 15.32 1.36 -2.75
N GLY A 24 14.82 1.83 -3.90
CA GLY A 24 13.41 2.19 -4.04
C GLY A 24 12.46 1.00 -3.87
N GLN A 25 12.85 -0.18 -4.35
CA GLN A 25 12.07 -1.42 -4.21
C GLN A 25 12.11 -1.94 -2.77
N ILE A 26 13.27 -1.82 -2.13
CA ILE A 26 13.44 -2.18 -0.70
C ILE A 26 12.60 -1.24 0.17
N ALA A 27 12.55 0.05 -0.14
CA ALA A 27 11.72 1.03 0.55
C ALA A 27 10.24 0.66 0.50
N GLU A 28 9.79 0.26 -0.68
CA GLU A 28 8.42 -0.19 -0.90
C GLU A 28 8.10 -1.52 -0.22
N GLU A 29 9.01 -2.49 -0.27
CA GLU A 29 8.85 -3.81 0.35
C GLU A 29 8.84 -3.72 1.88
N LEU A 30 9.64 -2.81 2.45
CA LEU A 30 9.73 -2.62 3.89
C LEU A 30 8.76 -1.56 4.44
N ASN A 31 8.09 -0.80 3.55
CA ASN A 31 7.24 0.36 3.84
C ASN A 31 7.95 1.42 4.70
N ILE A 32 9.05 1.83 4.22
CA ILE A 32 9.88 2.87 4.83
C ILE A 32 10.35 3.82 3.74
N SER A 33 10.81 5.00 4.13
CA SER A 33 11.36 5.95 3.17
C SER A 33 12.64 5.42 2.50
N ARG A 34 12.94 5.92 1.31
CA ARG A 34 14.18 5.58 0.60
C ARG A 34 15.42 6.00 1.41
N GLU A 35 15.33 7.14 2.09
CA GLU A 35 16.37 7.65 2.98
C GLU A 35 16.65 6.68 4.13
N THR A 36 15.57 6.08 4.69
CA THR A 36 15.68 5.05 5.73
C THR A 36 16.38 3.79 5.20
N VAL A 37 16.05 3.35 3.98
CA VAL A 37 16.73 2.20 3.36
C VAL A 37 18.21 2.49 3.18
N THR A 38 18.57 3.66 2.64
CA THR A 38 19.96 4.08 2.47
C THR A 38 20.67 4.07 3.83
N TRP A 39 20.02 4.60 4.88
CA TRP A 39 20.55 4.58 6.22
C TRP A 39 20.74 3.14 6.74
N LEU A 40 19.74 2.25 6.61
CA LEU A 40 19.85 0.86 7.05
C LEU A 40 20.98 0.12 6.35
N LEU A 41 21.18 0.34 5.06
CA LEU A 41 22.24 -0.32 4.28
C LEU A 41 23.64 0.22 4.58
N THR A 42 23.77 1.54 4.88
CA THR A 42 25.06 2.17 5.11
C THR A 42 25.53 2.08 6.57
N HIS A 43 24.59 1.95 7.52
CA HIS A 43 24.88 1.91 8.96
C HIS A 43 24.74 0.51 9.57
N ALA A 44 24.50 -0.50 8.73
CA ALA A 44 24.46 -1.90 9.14
C ALA A 44 25.77 -2.35 9.86
N GLU A 45 26.90 -1.71 9.53
CA GLU A 45 28.22 -2.00 10.10
C GLU A 45 28.60 -1.13 11.30
N LYS A 46 27.93 0.01 11.50
CA LYS A 46 28.25 0.97 12.57
C LYS A 46 27.09 1.09 13.54
N ARG A 47 27.19 0.42 14.68
CA ARG A 47 26.22 0.47 15.79
C ARG A 47 26.22 1.82 16.53
N ASP A 48 26.05 2.93 15.83
CA ASP A 48 25.82 4.21 16.51
C ASP A 48 24.32 4.52 16.53
N SER A 49 23.68 4.13 17.63
CA SER A 49 22.23 4.20 17.84
C SER A 49 21.69 5.62 18.07
N SER A 50 22.55 6.65 18.05
CA SER A 50 22.15 8.01 18.44
C SER A 50 21.49 8.83 17.34
N LYS A 51 21.52 8.39 16.07
CA LYS A 51 20.93 9.09 14.91
C LYS A 51 20.21 8.14 13.95
N GLY A 52 19.28 7.34 14.48
CA GLY A 52 18.39 6.54 13.64
C GLY A 52 17.45 7.40 12.81
N PRO A 53 16.92 6.85 11.69
CA PRO A 53 15.94 7.56 10.87
C PRO A 53 14.70 7.87 11.72
N LYS A 54 14.10 9.04 11.46
CA LYS A 54 12.86 9.48 12.12
C LYS A 54 11.62 8.89 11.47
N ASP A 55 11.74 7.75 10.82
CA ASP A 55 10.65 7.13 10.10
C ASP A 55 9.73 6.35 11.06
N ILE A 56 8.44 6.41 10.80
CA ILE A 56 7.43 5.70 11.57
C ILE A 56 6.93 4.53 10.74
N SER A 57 7.20 3.32 11.19
CA SER A 57 6.56 2.12 10.63
C SER A 57 5.21 1.93 11.31
N VAL A 58 4.12 2.07 10.55
CA VAL A 58 2.77 1.84 11.04
C VAL A 58 2.37 0.41 10.74
N ASP A 59 2.08 -0.37 11.78
CA ASP A 59 1.55 -1.74 11.63
C ASP A 59 0.02 -1.71 11.53
N TRP A 60 -0.48 -1.83 10.32
CA TRP A 60 -1.90 -1.90 10.00
C TRP A 60 -2.50 -3.31 10.15
N SER A 61 -1.71 -4.32 10.49
CA SER A 61 -2.16 -5.70 10.54
C SER A 61 -3.33 -5.92 11.51
N ALA A 62 -3.39 -5.13 12.59
CA ALA A 62 -4.49 -5.18 13.54
C ALA A 62 -5.84 -4.77 12.91
N ILE A 63 -5.81 -3.91 11.89
CA ILE A 63 -6.99 -3.48 11.14
C ILE A 63 -7.32 -4.51 10.08
N GLY A 64 -6.38 -4.87 9.22
CA GLY A 64 -6.60 -5.75 8.08
C GLY A 64 -7.00 -7.18 8.45
N LYS A 65 -6.65 -7.65 9.64
CA LYS A 65 -7.05 -8.98 10.15
C LYS A 65 -8.48 -9.04 10.69
N SER A 66 -9.20 -7.92 10.76
CA SER A 66 -10.54 -7.87 11.34
C SER A 66 -11.52 -7.23 10.37
N ALA A 67 -12.43 -8.04 9.80
CA ALA A 67 -13.51 -7.54 8.96
C ALA A 67 -14.38 -6.49 9.66
N PHE A 68 -14.61 -6.65 10.96
CA PHE A 68 -15.32 -5.66 11.77
C PHE A 68 -14.63 -4.30 11.77
N ARG A 69 -13.32 -4.26 11.95
CA ARG A 69 -12.56 -3.00 11.92
C ARG A 69 -12.47 -2.39 10.53
N LEU A 70 -12.28 -3.23 9.50
CA LEU A 70 -12.30 -2.78 8.11
C LEU A 70 -13.62 -2.11 7.75
N ARG A 71 -14.76 -2.70 8.16
CA ARG A 71 -16.07 -2.12 7.95
C ARG A 71 -16.21 -0.73 8.60
N HIS A 72 -15.76 -0.53 9.83
CA HIS A 72 -15.85 0.78 10.48
C HIS A 72 -14.97 1.83 9.82
N ILE A 73 -13.82 1.41 9.26
CA ILE A 73 -12.95 2.29 8.49
C ILE A 73 -13.59 2.60 7.14
N SER A 74 -14.19 1.62 6.47
CA SER A 74 -14.88 1.89 5.20
C SER A 74 -16.01 2.90 5.38
N GLN A 75 -16.80 2.79 6.45
CA GLN A 75 -17.85 3.74 6.76
C GLN A 75 -17.32 5.16 6.99
N ALA A 76 -16.20 5.30 7.70
CA ALA A 76 -15.55 6.60 7.89
C ALA A 76 -15.03 7.19 6.57
N LEU A 77 -14.46 6.35 5.70
CA LEU A 77 -14.01 6.76 4.38
C LEU A 77 -15.19 7.14 3.48
N THR A 78 -16.27 6.39 3.54
CA THR A 78 -17.51 6.69 2.79
C THR A 78 -18.09 8.06 3.20
N ASP A 79 -18.14 8.38 4.51
CA ASP A 79 -18.56 9.71 4.97
C ASP A 79 -17.65 10.82 4.40
N MET A 80 -16.35 10.58 4.37
CA MET A 80 -15.41 11.54 3.77
C MET A 80 -15.61 11.70 2.27
N ILE A 81 -15.88 10.62 1.55
CA ILE A 81 -16.17 10.64 0.11
C ILE A 81 -17.44 11.45 -0.15
N TYR A 82 -18.53 11.18 0.56
CA TYR A 82 -19.77 11.96 0.42
C TYR A 82 -19.56 13.45 0.66
N ARG A 83 -18.75 13.83 1.64
CA ARG A 83 -18.42 15.24 1.88
C ARG A 83 -17.65 15.89 0.74
N CYS A 84 -16.80 15.15 0.04
CA CYS A 84 -16.08 15.67 -1.13
C CYS A 84 -17.03 15.97 -2.31
N PHE A 85 -18.15 15.26 -2.40
CA PHE A 85 -19.10 15.37 -3.50
C PHE A 85 -20.39 16.13 -3.15
N GLN A 86 -20.53 16.66 -1.93
CA GLN A 86 -21.73 17.36 -1.46
C GLN A 86 -22.17 18.53 -2.35
N ASP A 87 -21.22 19.22 -2.96
CA ASP A 87 -21.47 20.41 -3.78
C ASP A 87 -21.43 20.09 -5.30
N THR A 88 -21.45 18.82 -5.68
CA THR A 88 -21.38 18.38 -7.08
C THR A 88 -22.58 17.52 -7.44
N ASP A 89 -23.04 17.64 -8.69
CA ASP A 89 -24.10 16.77 -9.23
C ASP A 89 -23.57 15.38 -9.61
N HIS A 90 -22.30 15.10 -9.35
CA HIS A 90 -21.62 13.84 -9.68
C HIS A 90 -21.32 13.05 -8.42
N GLY A 91 -21.56 11.75 -8.50
CA GLY A 91 -21.15 10.77 -7.49
C GLY A 91 -19.86 10.05 -7.88
N VAL A 92 -19.56 8.97 -7.18
CA VAL A 92 -18.49 8.03 -7.53
C VAL A 92 -19.12 6.85 -8.27
N ASP A 93 -18.70 6.60 -9.51
CA ASP A 93 -19.22 5.49 -10.31
C ASP A 93 -18.42 4.21 -10.07
N VAL A 94 -17.12 4.35 -9.83
CA VAL A 94 -16.20 3.20 -9.67
C VAL A 94 -15.26 3.40 -8.50
N VAL A 95 -15.15 2.39 -7.66
CA VAL A 95 -14.14 2.33 -6.60
C VAL A 95 -13.02 1.38 -7.01
N VAL A 96 -11.79 1.90 -7.07
CA VAL A 96 -10.62 1.11 -7.44
C VAL A 96 -9.88 0.61 -6.20
N GLY A 97 -9.83 -0.70 -6.02
CA GLY A 97 -9.00 -1.35 -5.01
C GLY A 97 -7.60 -1.66 -5.55
N ILE A 98 -6.56 -1.15 -4.90
CA ILE A 98 -5.19 -1.52 -5.27
C ILE A 98 -4.81 -2.83 -4.56
N ALA A 99 -4.56 -3.85 -5.36
CA ALA A 99 -4.25 -5.18 -4.85
C ALA A 99 -2.90 -5.22 -4.09
N LEU A 100 -2.79 -6.08 -3.07
CA LEU A 100 -3.86 -6.99 -2.56
C LEU A 100 -4.65 -6.34 -1.42
N SER A 101 -4.03 -5.48 -0.67
CA SER A 101 -4.50 -4.95 0.61
C SER A 101 -5.68 -3.98 0.47
N GLY A 102 -5.73 -3.21 -0.60
CA GLY A 102 -6.81 -2.26 -0.83
C GLY A 102 -8.13 -2.90 -1.26
N VAL A 103 -8.11 -4.14 -1.77
CA VAL A 103 -9.30 -4.77 -2.35
C VAL A 103 -10.42 -4.95 -1.35
N SER A 104 -10.12 -5.48 -0.16
CA SER A 104 -11.15 -5.71 0.86
C SER A 104 -11.81 -4.42 1.33
N LEU A 105 -11.03 -3.37 1.49
CA LEU A 105 -11.56 -2.06 1.90
C LEU A 105 -12.34 -1.40 0.77
N ALA A 106 -11.81 -1.45 -0.47
CA ALA A 106 -12.49 -0.93 -1.65
C ALA A 106 -13.84 -1.60 -1.88
N SER A 107 -13.93 -2.93 -1.69
CA SER A 107 -15.20 -3.66 -1.81
C SER A 107 -16.25 -3.18 -0.80
N MET A 108 -15.83 -2.90 0.45
CA MET A 108 -16.74 -2.39 1.47
C MET A 108 -17.17 -0.94 1.21
N VAL A 109 -16.26 -0.12 0.67
CA VAL A 109 -16.58 1.27 0.29
C VAL A 109 -17.52 1.26 -0.93
N ALA A 110 -17.25 0.45 -1.95
CA ALA A 110 -18.09 0.33 -3.13
C ALA A 110 -19.51 -0.12 -2.77
N GLU A 111 -19.65 -1.10 -1.88
CA GLU A 111 -20.95 -1.55 -1.36
C GLU A 111 -21.71 -0.45 -0.64
N GLU A 112 -21.06 0.35 0.20
CA GLU A 112 -21.70 1.41 0.98
C GLU A 112 -22.17 2.60 0.10
N ILE A 113 -21.51 2.87 -1.04
CA ILE A 113 -21.87 3.98 -1.95
C ILE A 113 -22.61 3.53 -3.21
N ASP A 114 -22.92 2.24 -3.33
CA ASP A 114 -23.57 1.62 -4.50
C ASP A 114 -22.82 1.89 -5.83
N ALA A 115 -21.49 1.76 -5.78
CA ALA A 115 -20.61 1.96 -6.92
C ALA A 115 -19.98 0.64 -7.41
N ASP A 116 -19.56 0.63 -8.66
CA ASP A 116 -18.84 -0.49 -9.25
C ASP A 116 -17.45 -0.68 -8.65
N LEU A 117 -16.94 -1.91 -8.66
CA LEU A 117 -15.61 -2.25 -8.14
C LEU A 117 -14.66 -2.56 -9.28
N ALA A 118 -13.53 -1.87 -9.32
CA ALA A 118 -12.39 -2.20 -10.17
C ALA A 118 -11.17 -2.62 -9.32
N ILE A 119 -10.34 -3.49 -9.84
CA ILE A 119 -9.13 -3.94 -9.14
C ILE A 119 -7.91 -3.65 -10.00
N TYR A 120 -7.00 -2.88 -9.42
CA TYR A 120 -5.70 -2.58 -10.02
C TYR A 120 -4.59 -3.39 -9.32
N THR A 121 -3.85 -4.17 -10.11
CA THR A 121 -2.70 -4.93 -9.61
C THR A 121 -1.41 -4.24 -10.04
N PRO A 122 -0.64 -3.65 -9.11
CA PRO A 122 0.66 -3.08 -9.43
C PRO A 122 1.61 -4.17 -9.89
N SER A 123 2.43 -3.86 -10.85
CA SER A 123 3.41 -4.79 -11.41
C SER A 123 4.52 -5.24 -10.45
N LYS A 124 4.66 -4.59 -9.31
CA LYS A 124 5.60 -4.96 -8.24
C LYS A 124 5.45 -6.41 -7.75
N GLN A 125 4.28 -7.01 -7.91
CA GLN A 125 4.03 -8.40 -7.53
C GLN A 125 4.53 -9.42 -8.57
N ARG A 126 5.08 -8.95 -9.70
CA ARG A 126 5.58 -9.78 -10.80
C ARG A 126 7.07 -9.57 -11.07
N TRP A 127 7.88 -9.43 -10.05
CA TRP A 127 9.33 -9.35 -10.24
C TRP A 127 9.85 -10.67 -10.81
N SER A 128 10.09 -10.70 -12.13
CA SER A 128 10.95 -11.69 -12.76
C SER A 128 12.25 -10.98 -13.16
N GLN A 129 13.38 -11.65 -12.95
CA GLN A 129 14.72 -11.11 -13.22
C GLN A 129 14.97 -10.72 -14.70
N ASP A 130 14.07 -11.10 -15.61
CA ASP A 130 14.25 -10.94 -17.06
C ASP A 130 13.57 -9.70 -17.67
N ASN A 131 12.82 -8.88 -16.90
CA ASN A 131 12.07 -7.76 -17.48
C ASN A 131 12.86 -6.45 -17.49
N LYS A 132 13.51 -6.16 -18.60
CA LYS A 132 14.11 -4.84 -18.92
C LYS A 132 13.09 -3.72 -19.18
N THR A 133 11.81 -4.02 -19.26
CA THR A 133 10.72 -3.05 -19.44
C THR A 133 10.15 -2.65 -18.09
N LYS A 134 9.93 -1.32 -17.89
CA LYS A 134 9.28 -0.80 -16.69
C LYS A 134 7.94 -1.52 -16.49
N PRO A 135 7.75 -2.16 -15.34
CA PRO A 135 6.52 -2.88 -15.08
C PRO A 135 5.34 -1.90 -15.06
N ARG A 136 4.28 -2.20 -15.78
CA ARG A 136 3.00 -1.50 -15.72
C ARG A 136 2.02 -2.37 -14.93
N GLY A 137 1.26 -1.75 -14.04
CA GLY A 137 0.14 -2.44 -13.40
C GLY A 137 -0.99 -2.69 -14.39
N ASN A 138 -1.87 -3.63 -14.09
CA ASN A 138 -3.01 -3.97 -14.92
C ASN A 138 -4.30 -3.91 -14.10
N PHE A 139 -5.39 -3.48 -14.74
CA PHE A 139 -6.73 -3.71 -14.23
C PHE A 139 -7.14 -5.16 -14.46
N SER A 140 -7.91 -5.70 -13.54
CA SER A 140 -8.43 -7.07 -13.66
C SER A 140 -9.65 -7.08 -14.57
N THR A 141 -9.66 -7.94 -15.58
CA THR A 141 -10.72 -8.06 -16.59
C THR A 141 -12.04 -8.63 -16.06
N ASN A 142 -12.08 -9.11 -14.81
CA ASN A 142 -13.29 -9.67 -14.20
C ASN A 142 -14.05 -8.67 -13.31
N PHE A 143 -13.63 -7.42 -13.33
CA PHE A 143 -14.20 -6.32 -12.56
C PHE A 143 -14.56 -5.16 -13.48
N ALA A 144 -15.12 -4.09 -12.92
CA ALA A 144 -15.56 -2.93 -13.70
C ALA A 144 -14.42 -2.26 -14.47
N ASP A 145 -14.74 -1.71 -15.63
CA ASP A 145 -13.85 -0.83 -16.37
C ASP A 145 -13.85 0.56 -15.73
N VAL A 146 -12.70 1.22 -15.78
CA VAL A 146 -12.55 2.56 -15.20
C VAL A 146 -12.79 3.59 -16.30
N THR A 147 -13.99 4.15 -16.35
CA THR A 147 -14.42 5.06 -17.43
C THR A 147 -14.79 6.47 -16.99
N ASP A 148 -15.29 6.64 -15.76
CA ASP A 148 -15.88 7.91 -15.30
C ASP A 148 -15.35 8.37 -13.94
N ALA A 149 -16.21 8.86 -13.04
CA ALA A 149 -15.80 9.38 -11.73
C ALA A 149 -15.27 8.27 -10.82
N VAL A 150 -13.98 8.33 -10.47
CA VAL A 150 -13.25 7.26 -9.82
C VAL A 150 -12.77 7.64 -8.43
N CYS A 151 -13.05 6.80 -7.45
CA CYS A 151 -12.43 6.83 -6.14
C CYS A 151 -11.37 5.73 -6.01
N ILE A 152 -10.16 6.09 -5.65
CA ILE A 152 -9.06 5.13 -5.47
C ILE A 152 -8.89 4.84 -3.99
N VAL A 153 -9.00 3.56 -3.62
CA VAL A 153 -8.75 3.07 -2.27
C VAL A 153 -7.47 2.25 -2.24
N CYS A 154 -6.49 2.72 -1.51
CA CYS A 154 -5.23 2.02 -1.29
C CYS A 154 -4.95 1.91 0.20
N LEU A 155 -4.80 0.68 0.68
CA LEU A 155 -4.18 0.42 1.98
C LEU A 155 -2.75 -0.05 1.73
N LEU A 156 -1.80 0.76 2.17
CA LEU A 156 -0.40 0.37 2.15
C LEU A 156 -0.16 -0.59 3.31
N TYR A 157 -0.14 -1.87 2.99
CA TYR A 157 0.38 -2.90 3.88
C TYR A 157 1.83 -3.17 3.58
N THR A 158 2.50 -3.42 4.60
CA THR A 158 3.84 -3.99 4.57
C THR A 158 3.94 -5.19 5.48
#